data_a06cd39bb8be0f21926eeee96bae0e57
#
_entry.id   a06cd39bb8be0f21926eeee96bae0e57
#
_cell.length_a   1.000
_cell.length_b   1.000
_cell.length_c   1.000
_cell.angle_alpha   90.00
_cell.angle_beta   90.00
_cell.angle_gamma   90.00
#
_symmetry.space_group_name_H-M   'P 1'
#
loop_
_entity.id
_entity.type
_entity.pdbx_description
1 polymer ?
#
loop_
_entity_poly.entity_id
_entity_poly.type
_entity_poly.pdbx_seq_one_letter_code
_entity_poly.pdbx_strand_id
1 'polypeptide(L)'
;MAHEALIKWTHLAKVLDNFGKELVEVYINNLDQRSIHATHKLAESVRYEIVAGERSMAVDISLAEYWKYIEYGRKAGKFPPLDNIEQWIKVKGIQPMTRTQASVKRWTQHKGSIRKNDGSIPSIKSLAYLIGRKIKEEGIQPRPVLTDAIATTMKRFEEAINEAITLDIHASVDVIVAELYKISR
;
A
#
# COMPACT_ATOMS: atom_id res chain seq x y z
N MET A 1 -6.33 -32.00 26.03
CA MET A 1 -6.29 -30.81 26.91
C MET A 1 -5.65 -29.71 26.11
N ALA A 2 -6.38 -28.63 25.84
CA ALA A 2 -5.81 -27.47 25.14
C ALA A 2 -4.71 -26.85 26.04
N HIS A 3 -3.50 -26.76 25.54
CA HIS A 3 -2.45 -25.98 26.18
C HIS A 3 -2.90 -24.52 26.16
N GLU A 4 -3.36 -24.01 27.29
CA GLU A 4 -3.61 -22.60 27.47
C GLU A 4 -2.31 -21.85 27.20
N ALA A 5 -2.34 -20.82 26.36
CA ALA A 5 -1.15 -20.09 25.99
C ALA A 5 -0.47 -19.54 27.25
N LEU A 6 0.81 -19.85 27.44
CA LEU A 6 1.59 -19.48 28.63
C LEU A 6 1.71 -17.97 28.83
N ILE A 7 1.59 -17.19 27.75
CA ILE A 7 1.69 -15.73 27.78
C ILE A 7 0.40 -15.11 27.28
N LYS A 8 -0.17 -14.19 28.05
CA LYS A 8 -1.34 -13.38 27.64
C LYS A 8 -0.85 -12.05 27.09
N TRP A 9 -0.94 -11.88 25.79
CA TRP A 9 -0.52 -10.69 25.05
C TRP A 9 -1.53 -9.54 25.15
N THR A 10 -1.74 -8.96 26.34
CA THR A 10 -2.74 -7.93 26.58
C THR A 10 -2.24 -6.52 26.24
N HIS A 11 -1.03 -6.19 26.66
CA HIS A 11 -0.41 -4.89 26.40
C HIS A 11 0.03 -4.81 24.94
N LEU A 12 0.66 -5.88 24.45
CA LEU A 12 1.09 -5.96 23.06
C LEU A 12 -0.08 -5.83 22.09
N ALA A 13 -1.21 -6.48 22.37
CA ALA A 13 -2.41 -6.36 21.53
C ALA A 13 -2.88 -4.90 21.37
N LYS A 14 -2.89 -4.13 22.46
CA LYS A 14 -3.26 -2.71 22.42
C LYS A 14 -2.28 -1.86 21.62
N VAL A 15 -1.00 -2.10 21.78
CA VAL A 15 0.04 -1.38 21.05
C VAL A 15 -0.02 -1.70 19.55
N LEU A 16 -0.22 -2.97 19.20
CA LEU A 16 -0.36 -3.39 17.80
C LEU A 16 -1.65 -2.87 17.16
N ASP A 17 -2.74 -2.73 17.91
CA ASP A 17 -3.97 -2.11 17.41
C ASP A 17 -3.74 -0.62 17.07
N ASN A 18 -3.06 0.12 17.95
CA ASN A 18 -2.68 1.51 17.69
C ASN A 18 -1.70 1.63 16.51
N PHE A 19 -0.74 0.71 16.42
CA PHE A 19 0.17 0.62 15.28
C PHE A 19 -0.58 0.40 13.98
N GLY A 20 -1.54 -0.53 13.94
CA GLY A 20 -2.36 -0.82 12.76
C GLY A 20 -3.17 0.39 12.31
N LYS A 21 -3.79 1.12 13.25
CA LYS A 21 -4.52 2.37 12.98
C LYS A 21 -3.61 3.42 12.35
N GLU A 22 -2.50 3.72 13.00
CA GLU A 22 -1.55 4.73 12.51
C GLU A 22 -0.95 4.34 11.17
N LEU A 23 -0.63 3.05 10.96
CA LEU A 23 -0.11 2.57 9.70
C LEU A 23 -1.08 2.80 8.54
N VAL A 24 -2.38 2.55 8.75
CA VAL A 24 -3.42 2.83 7.75
C VAL A 24 -3.47 4.33 7.43
N GLU A 25 -3.45 5.18 8.44
CA GLU A 25 -3.44 6.64 8.27
C GLU A 25 -2.21 7.13 7.51
N VAL A 26 -1.02 6.69 7.90
CA VAL A 26 0.25 7.05 7.24
C VAL A 26 0.25 6.56 5.79
N TYR A 27 -0.24 5.36 5.52
CA TYR A 27 -0.34 4.83 4.17
C TYR A 27 -1.27 5.67 3.29
N ILE A 28 -2.46 6.01 3.78
CA ILE A 28 -3.42 6.87 3.06
C ILE A 28 -2.80 8.24 2.79
N ASN A 29 -2.19 8.86 3.79
CA ASN A 29 -1.52 10.14 3.64
C ASN A 29 -0.37 10.10 2.61
N ASN A 30 0.40 9.01 2.57
CA ASN A 30 1.45 8.82 1.59
C ASN A 30 0.89 8.68 0.15
N LEU A 31 -0.27 8.01 -0.02
CA LEU A 31 -0.96 7.94 -1.30
C LEU A 31 -1.39 9.33 -1.80
N ASP A 32 -1.95 10.13 -0.89
CA ASP A 32 -2.43 11.49 -1.20
C ASP A 32 -1.29 12.42 -1.55
N GLN A 33 -0.26 12.49 -0.72
CA GLN A 33 0.92 13.34 -0.95
C GLN A 33 1.61 13.04 -2.28
N ARG A 34 1.67 11.76 -2.67
CA ARG A 34 2.26 11.33 -3.94
C ARG A 34 1.29 11.38 -5.12
N SER A 35 0.06 11.83 -4.91
CA SER A 35 -1.02 11.90 -5.92
C SER A 35 -1.23 10.56 -6.66
N ILE A 36 -1.15 9.44 -5.93
CA ILE A 36 -1.21 8.09 -6.50
C ILE A 36 -2.66 7.60 -6.68
N HIS A 37 -3.62 8.29 -6.15
CA HIS A 37 -5.03 7.91 -6.28
C HIS A 37 -5.64 8.34 -7.62
N ALA A 38 -6.34 7.44 -8.29
CA ALA A 38 -7.25 7.76 -9.39
C ALA A 38 -8.71 7.69 -8.93
N THR A 39 -9.04 6.74 -8.08
CA THR A 39 -10.42 6.43 -7.66
C THR A 39 -10.59 6.31 -6.16
N HIS A 40 -9.63 6.67 -5.33
CA HIS A 40 -9.59 6.42 -3.87
C HIS A 40 -9.82 4.95 -3.44
N LYS A 41 -10.19 4.06 -4.36
CA LYS A 41 -10.48 2.64 -4.08
C LYS A 41 -9.37 1.92 -3.32
N LEU A 42 -8.10 2.29 -3.52
CA LEU A 42 -7.00 1.68 -2.78
C LEU A 42 -7.02 2.14 -1.33
N ALA A 43 -7.17 3.43 -1.09
CA ALA A 43 -7.28 3.99 0.26
C ALA A 43 -8.51 3.43 1.00
N GLU A 44 -9.64 3.31 0.30
CA GLU A 44 -10.87 2.73 0.85
C GLU A 44 -10.78 1.22 1.10
N SER A 45 -9.87 0.51 0.42
CA SER A 45 -9.71 -0.95 0.56
C SER A 45 -8.81 -1.36 1.72
N VAL A 46 -8.04 -0.43 2.27
CA VAL A 46 -7.09 -0.74 3.34
C VAL A 46 -7.83 -1.17 4.60
N ARG A 47 -7.45 -2.33 5.11
CA ARG A 47 -7.93 -2.87 6.39
C ARG A 47 -6.74 -3.47 7.12
N TYR A 48 -6.82 -3.50 8.43
CA TYR A 48 -5.89 -4.25 9.25
C TYR A 48 -6.69 -5.09 10.27
N GLU A 49 -6.08 -6.16 10.69
CA GLU A 49 -6.57 -6.97 11.81
C GLU A 49 -5.39 -7.48 12.65
N ILE A 50 -5.66 -7.73 13.92
CA ILE A 50 -4.67 -8.31 14.82
C ILE A 50 -4.88 -9.82 14.83
N VAL A 51 -3.89 -10.55 14.36
CA VAL A 51 -3.90 -12.01 14.35
C VAL A 51 -3.05 -12.51 15.51
N ALA A 52 -3.72 -13.20 16.45
CA ALA A 52 -3.06 -13.83 17.58
C ALA A 52 -2.87 -15.33 17.30
N GLY A 53 -1.62 -15.79 17.34
CA GLY A 53 -1.25 -17.19 17.33
C GLY A 53 -0.84 -17.66 18.74
N GLU A 54 -0.51 -18.93 18.90
CA GLU A 54 -0.11 -19.49 20.20
C GLU A 54 1.15 -18.82 20.81
N ARG A 55 2.06 -18.39 19.94
CA ARG A 55 3.38 -17.82 20.35
C ARG A 55 3.75 -16.54 19.61
N SER A 56 2.81 -15.95 18.87
CA SER A 56 3.06 -14.78 18.06
C SER A 56 1.82 -13.90 17.93
N MET A 57 2.04 -12.62 17.74
CA MET A 57 1.02 -11.69 17.28
C MET A 57 1.49 -11.00 16.00
N ALA A 58 0.56 -10.74 15.09
CA ALA A 58 0.83 -10.04 13.85
C ALA A 58 -0.25 -9.00 13.58
N VAL A 59 0.13 -7.96 12.85
CA VAL A 59 -0.80 -7.04 12.21
C VAL A 59 -0.91 -7.47 10.75
N ASP A 60 -2.05 -8.02 10.36
CA ASP A 60 -2.33 -8.38 8.98
C ASP A 60 -2.99 -7.21 8.25
N ILE A 61 -2.48 -6.89 7.04
CA ILE A 61 -2.93 -5.76 6.25
C ILE A 61 -3.50 -6.25 4.94
N SER A 62 -4.79 -6.01 4.74
CA SER A 62 -5.50 -6.32 3.51
C SER A 62 -5.61 -5.09 2.61
N LEU A 63 -5.33 -5.25 1.34
CA LEU A 63 -5.32 -4.21 0.31
C LEU A 63 -5.91 -4.74 -1.01
N ALA A 64 -6.47 -3.85 -1.84
CA ALA A 64 -6.86 -4.22 -3.20
C ALA A 64 -5.64 -4.70 -4.00
N GLU A 65 -5.76 -5.81 -4.74
CA GLU A 65 -4.63 -6.53 -5.38
C GLU A 65 -3.68 -5.67 -6.23
N TYR A 66 -4.16 -4.60 -6.81
CA TYR A 66 -3.33 -3.72 -7.65
C TYR A 66 -2.31 -2.88 -6.88
N TRP A 67 -2.31 -2.90 -5.53
CA TRP A 67 -1.29 -2.25 -4.71
C TRP A 67 0.12 -2.67 -5.09
N LYS A 68 0.30 -3.93 -5.52
CA LYS A 68 1.58 -4.49 -5.95
C LYS A 68 2.20 -3.74 -7.12
N TYR A 69 1.37 -3.25 -8.05
CA TYR A 69 1.86 -2.45 -9.20
C TYR A 69 2.30 -1.05 -8.80
N ILE A 70 1.78 -0.53 -7.71
CA ILE A 70 2.23 0.75 -7.14
C ILE A 70 3.54 0.54 -6.42
N GLU A 71 3.59 -0.45 -5.54
CA GLU A 71 4.74 -0.72 -4.68
C GLU A 71 5.97 -1.17 -5.48
N TYR A 72 5.80 -2.18 -6.31
CA TYR A 72 6.91 -2.82 -7.04
C TYR A 72 7.03 -2.36 -8.48
N GLY A 73 6.10 -1.52 -8.95
CA GLY A 73 6.06 -1.13 -10.33
C GLY A 73 5.65 -2.27 -11.27
N ARG A 74 5.94 -2.09 -12.55
CA ARG A 74 5.68 -3.10 -13.58
C ARG A 74 6.85 -3.14 -14.56
N LYS A 75 7.37 -4.33 -14.80
CA LYS A 75 8.43 -4.53 -15.82
C LYS A 75 7.90 -4.22 -17.23
N ALA A 76 8.77 -3.70 -18.08
CA ALA A 76 8.53 -3.55 -19.51
C ALA A 76 8.25 -4.91 -20.18
N GLY A 77 7.67 -4.90 -21.36
CA GLY A 77 7.46 -6.08 -22.21
C GLY A 77 6.00 -6.31 -22.58
N LYS A 78 5.12 -6.57 -21.62
CA LYS A 78 3.70 -6.87 -21.91
C LYS A 78 2.86 -5.59 -22.04
N PHE A 79 2.00 -5.54 -23.06
CA PHE A 79 1.03 -4.47 -23.24
C PHE A 79 -0.04 -4.56 -22.13
N PRO A 80 -0.38 -3.45 -21.45
CA PRO A 80 -1.44 -3.45 -20.45
C PRO A 80 -2.83 -3.50 -21.09
N PRO A 81 -3.88 -3.98 -20.36
CA PRO A 81 -5.25 -3.91 -20.82
C PRO A 81 -5.66 -2.45 -21.08
N LEU A 82 -6.15 -2.16 -22.31
CA LEU A 82 -6.53 -0.79 -22.71
C LEU A 82 -7.72 -0.26 -21.93
N ASP A 83 -8.69 -1.11 -21.62
CA ASP A 83 -9.91 -0.71 -20.90
C ASP A 83 -9.58 -0.11 -19.51
N ASN A 84 -8.60 -0.68 -18.82
CA ASN A 84 -8.15 -0.17 -17.53
C ASN A 84 -7.50 1.22 -17.67
N ILE A 85 -6.76 1.45 -18.75
CA ILE A 85 -6.14 2.75 -19.04
C ILE A 85 -7.19 3.77 -19.44
N GLU A 86 -8.16 3.39 -20.28
CA GLU A 86 -9.28 4.25 -20.65
C GLU A 86 -10.09 4.71 -19.43
N GLN A 87 -10.40 3.76 -18.54
CA GLN A 87 -11.06 4.07 -17.28
C GLN A 87 -10.22 5.01 -16.41
N TRP A 88 -8.94 4.75 -16.29
CA TRP A 88 -8.01 5.61 -15.54
C TRP A 88 -7.95 7.03 -16.13
N ILE A 89 -7.88 7.18 -17.46
CA ILE A 89 -7.90 8.49 -18.15
C ILE A 89 -9.17 9.26 -17.79
N LYS A 90 -10.35 8.58 -17.84
CA LYS A 90 -11.65 9.21 -17.52
C LYS A 90 -11.71 9.67 -16.06
N VAL A 91 -11.29 8.83 -15.13
CA VAL A 91 -11.30 9.13 -13.70
C VAL A 91 -10.36 10.27 -13.34
N LYS A 92 -9.18 10.31 -13.96
CA LYS A 92 -8.22 11.40 -13.78
C LYS A 92 -8.61 12.71 -14.49
N GLY A 93 -9.69 12.70 -15.28
CA GLY A 93 -10.11 13.87 -16.05
C GLY A 93 -9.09 14.30 -17.11
N ILE A 94 -8.26 13.36 -17.57
CA ILE A 94 -7.21 13.67 -18.55
C ILE A 94 -7.89 13.88 -19.90
N GLN A 95 -7.75 15.11 -20.43
CA GLN A 95 -8.28 15.45 -21.73
C GLN A 95 -7.24 15.20 -22.82
N PRO A 96 -7.58 14.47 -23.89
CA PRO A 96 -6.73 14.37 -25.06
C PRO A 96 -6.49 15.78 -25.67
N MET A 97 -5.24 16.06 -26.00
CA MET A 97 -4.86 17.37 -26.58
C MET A 97 -4.41 17.20 -28.02
N THR A 98 -4.62 18.23 -28.84
CA THR A 98 -4.03 18.30 -30.18
C THR A 98 -2.50 18.41 -30.08
N ARG A 99 -1.80 17.99 -31.14
CA ARG A 99 -0.34 18.08 -31.21
C ARG A 99 0.19 19.52 -30.99
N THR A 100 -0.53 20.51 -31.47
CA THR A 100 -0.17 21.94 -31.33
C THR A 100 -0.20 22.41 -29.88
N GLN A 101 -1.16 21.94 -29.10
CA GLN A 101 -1.28 22.25 -27.67
C GLN A 101 -0.27 21.47 -26.82
N ALA A 102 0.07 20.24 -27.23
CA ALA A 102 1.05 19.40 -26.53
C ALA A 102 2.51 19.85 -26.81
N SER A 103 2.81 20.41 -28.00
CA SER A 103 4.16 20.83 -28.39
C SER A 103 4.69 22.00 -27.57
N VAL A 104 3.81 22.81 -26.97
CA VAL A 104 4.20 23.95 -26.13
C VAL A 104 4.80 23.49 -24.78
N LYS A 105 4.63 22.24 -24.36
CA LYS A 105 5.08 21.87 -23.00
C LYS A 105 6.03 20.68 -22.84
N ARG A 106 6.19 19.70 -23.74
CA ARG A 106 7.09 18.54 -23.42
C ARG A 106 7.34 17.47 -24.50
N TRP A 107 6.79 17.54 -25.71
CA TRP A 107 6.77 16.41 -26.64
C TRP A 107 7.80 16.46 -27.77
N THR A 108 8.74 17.38 -27.71
CA THR A 108 9.76 17.56 -28.77
C THR A 108 10.85 16.48 -28.79
N GLN A 109 10.88 15.52 -27.87
CA GLN A 109 11.98 14.56 -27.79
C GLN A 109 11.69 13.13 -28.26
N HIS A 110 10.47 12.78 -28.66
CA HIS A 110 10.19 11.42 -29.12
C HIS A 110 9.68 11.38 -30.56
N LYS A 111 10.59 10.97 -31.48
CA LYS A 111 10.28 10.61 -32.86
C LYS A 111 9.36 9.39 -32.90
N GLY A 112 8.07 9.57 -32.95
CA GLY A 112 7.09 8.48 -32.99
C GLY A 112 5.68 8.97 -32.78
N SER A 113 5.31 10.08 -33.39
CA SER A 113 3.95 10.62 -33.29
C SER A 113 2.98 9.85 -34.15
N ILE A 114 1.81 9.56 -33.59
CA ILE A 114 0.62 9.24 -34.41
C ILE A 114 0.37 10.49 -35.28
N ARG A 115 0.62 10.34 -36.58
CA ARG A 115 0.35 11.39 -37.55
C ARG A 115 -1.16 11.47 -37.80
N LYS A 116 -1.84 12.37 -37.11
CA LYS A 116 -3.00 13.05 -37.68
C LYS A 116 -2.64 14.52 -37.78
N ASN A 117 -2.29 14.93 -38.97
CA ASN A 117 -1.99 16.33 -39.31
C ASN A 117 -3.27 17.15 -39.56
N ASP A 118 -4.46 16.58 -39.26
CA ASP A 118 -5.77 17.15 -39.52
C ASP A 118 -6.29 18.07 -38.39
N GLY A 119 -5.49 18.30 -37.35
CA GLY A 119 -5.91 19.10 -36.18
C GLY A 119 -6.96 18.43 -35.30
N SER A 120 -7.33 17.18 -35.58
CA SER A 120 -8.35 16.47 -34.81
C SER A 120 -7.83 16.09 -33.41
N ILE A 121 -8.69 16.22 -32.41
CA ILE A 121 -8.40 15.79 -31.03
C ILE A 121 -8.36 14.24 -31.02
N PRO A 122 -7.29 13.63 -30.49
CA PRO A 122 -7.22 12.17 -30.36
C PRO A 122 -8.36 11.66 -29.48
N SER A 123 -8.91 10.50 -29.80
CA SER A 123 -9.89 9.85 -28.93
C SER A 123 -9.22 9.36 -27.63
N ILE A 124 -10.01 9.17 -26.57
CA ILE A 124 -9.53 8.55 -25.30
C ILE A 124 -8.87 7.20 -25.59
N LYS A 125 -9.41 6.42 -26.52
CA LYS A 125 -8.86 5.12 -26.95
C LYS A 125 -7.48 5.26 -27.59
N SER A 126 -7.29 6.27 -28.42
CA SER A 126 -5.97 6.57 -29.02
C SER A 126 -4.96 6.99 -27.96
N LEU A 127 -5.37 7.79 -26.98
CA LEU A 127 -4.53 8.19 -25.86
C LEU A 127 -4.19 6.98 -24.97
N ALA A 128 -5.15 6.12 -24.68
CA ALA A 128 -4.93 4.88 -23.91
C ALA A 128 -3.92 3.96 -24.61
N TYR A 129 -4.00 3.84 -25.93
CA TYR A 129 -3.01 3.07 -26.70
C TYR A 129 -1.60 3.65 -26.59
N LEU A 130 -1.43 4.97 -26.66
CA LEU A 130 -0.14 5.63 -26.51
C LEU A 130 0.47 5.40 -25.12
N ILE A 131 -0.35 5.54 -24.09
CA ILE A 131 0.05 5.28 -22.71
C ILE A 131 0.42 3.80 -22.54
N GLY A 132 -0.41 2.90 -23.07
CA GLY A 132 -0.14 1.45 -23.02
C GLY A 132 1.14 1.05 -23.72
N ARG A 133 1.45 1.67 -24.88
CA ARG A 133 2.71 1.48 -25.58
C ARG A 133 3.90 1.94 -24.74
N LYS A 134 3.82 3.11 -24.12
CA LYS A 134 4.86 3.59 -23.22
C LYS A 134 5.08 2.66 -22.03
N ILE A 135 4.01 2.18 -21.42
CA ILE A 135 4.09 1.21 -20.33
C ILE A 135 4.73 -0.11 -20.82
N LYS A 136 4.43 -0.55 -22.04
CA LYS A 136 5.07 -1.73 -22.63
C LYS A 136 6.58 -1.53 -22.83
N GLU A 137 6.99 -0.34 -23.27
CA GLU A 137 8.38 -0.01 -23.58
C GLU A 137 9.22 0.26 -22.32
N GLU A 138 8.70 1.03 -21.38
CA GLU A 138 9.44 1.52 -20.21
C GLU A 138 9.05 0.85 -18.88
N GLY A 139 7.89 0.19 -18.83
CA GLY A 139 7.31 -0.29 -17.58
C GLY A 139 6.66 0.83 -16.76
N ILE A 140 6.46 0.54 -15.47
CA ILE A 140 6.02 1.51 -14.46
C ILE A 140 7.03 1.49 -13.32
N GLN A 141 7.56 2.63 -12.97
CA GLN A 141 8.52 2.76 -11.87
C GLN A 141 7.85 2.43 -10.53
N PRO A 142 8.54 1.70 -9.64
CA PRO A 142 8.05 1.41 -8.30
C PRO A 142 7.89 2.69 -7.48
N ARG A 143 6.90 2.69 -6.62
CA ARG A 143 6.63 3.74 -5.65
C ARG A 143 6.33 3.07 -4.30
N PRO A 144 7.33 2.86 -3.45
CA PRO A 144 7.21 2.06 -2.23
C PRO A 144 6.43 2.83 -1.14
N VAL A 145 5.12 2.92 -1.30
CA VAL A 145 4.24 3.67 -0.39
C VAL A 145 3.99 2.92 0.90
N LEU A 146 3.73 1.60 0.78
CA LEU A 146 3.47 0.74 1.94
C LEU A 146 4.75 0.49 2.73
N THR A 147 5.85 0.21 2.05
CA THR A 147 7.16 0.03 2.69
C THR A 147 7.57 1.27 3.49
N ASP A 148 7.39 2.46 2.91
CA ASP A 148 7.70 3.71 3.59
C ASP A 148 6.77 3.98 4.77
N ALA A 149 5.47 3.63 4.65
CA ALA A 149 4.52 3.75 5.76
C ALA A 149 4.89 2.83 6.92
N ILE A 150 5.19 1.56 6.63
CA ILE A 150 5.63 0.58 7.64
C ILE A 150 6.90 1.08 8.34
N ALA A 151 7.92 1.50 7.61
CA ALA A 151 9.18 1.97 8.17
C ALA A 151 8.96 3.20 9.08
N THR A 152 8.12 4.14 8.67
CA THR A 152 7.80 5.34 9.44
C THR A 152 7.05 5.00 10.73
N THR A 153 6.03 4.16 10.64
CA THR A 153 5.21 3.77 11.79
C THR A 153 6.01 2.88 12.74
N MET A 154 6.77 1.90 12.22
CA MET A 154 7.60 1.03 13.06
C MET A 154 8.58 1.82 13.92
N LYS A 155 9.27 2.81 13.35
CA LYS A 155 10.19 3.67 14.08
C LYS A 155 9.54 4.40 15.27
N ARG A 156 8.25 4.72 15.17
CA ARG A 156 7.49 5.40 16.25
C ARG A 156 7.04 4.44 17.34
N PHE A 157 6.79 3.18 16.98
CA PHE A 157 6.21 2.19 17.88
C PHE A 157 7.23 1.20 18.47
N GLU A 158 8.47 1.21 17.99
CA GLU A 158 9.51 0.25 18.41
C GLU A 158 9.67 0.17 19.92
N GLU A 159 9.77 1.32 20.59
CA GLU A 159 9.92 1.40 22.04
C GLU A 159 8.67 0.89 22.77
N ALA A 160 7.48 1.34 22.34
CA ALA A 160 6.19 0.92 22.92
C ALA A 160 5.93 -0.59 22.75
N ILE A 161 6.33 -1.16 21.62
CA ILE A 161 6.23 -2.62 21.38
C ILE A 161 7.14 -3.38 22.35
N ASN A 162 8.38 -2.96 22.51
CA ASN A 162 9.34 -3.59 23.42
C ASN A 162 8.87 -3.51 24.88
N GLU A 163 8.36 -2.37 25.30
CA GLU A 163 7.79 -2.19 26.63
C GLU A 163 6.57 -3.09 26.87
N ALA A 164 5.65 -3.14 25.90
CA ALA A 164 4.44 -3.98 26.00
C ALA A 164 4.77 -5.48 26.09
N ILE A 165 5.76 -5.95 25.32
CA ILE A 165 6.25 -7.34 25.39
C ILE A 165 6.81 -7.63 26.79
N THR A 166 7.61 -6.72 27.34
CA THR A 166 8.20 -6.86 28.67
C THR A 166 7.12 -6.95 29.74
N LEU A 167 6.11 -6.09 29.69
CA LEU A 167 4.99 -6.09 30.65
C LEU A 167 4.19 -7.40 30.57
N ASP A 168 3.88 -7.89 29.37
CA ASP A 168 3.11 -9.14 29.20
C ASP A 168 3.89 -10.37 29.68
N ILE A 169 5.21 -10.39 29.49
CA ILE A 169 6.08 -11.46 30.01
C ILE A 169 6.11 -11.43 31.54
N HIS A 170 6.34 -10.27 32.16
CA HIS A 170 6.36 -10.14 33.61
C HIS A 170 5.02 -10.57 34.22
N ALA A 171 3.90 -10.09 33.70
CA ALA A 171 2.59 -10.48 34.16
C ALA A 171 2.34 -11.99 34.08
N SER A 172 2.84 -12.63 33.03
CA SER A 172 2.71 -14.09 32.86
C SER A 172 3.59 -14.88 33.83
N VAL A 173 4.81 -14.40 34.10
CA VAL A 173 5.72 -15.00 35.11
C VAL A 173 5.12 -14.90 36.51
N ASP A 174 4.56 -13.74 36.87
CA ASP A 174 3.93 -13.54 38.18
C ASP A 174 2.76 -14.53 38.42
N VAL A 175 1.96 -14.78 37.39
CA VAL A 175 0.88 -15.78 37.46
C VAL A 175 1.44 -17.18 37.71
N ILE A 176 2.47 -17.59 36.96
CA ILE A 176 3.09 -18.91 37.11
C ILE A 176 3.69 -19.07 38.50
N VAL A 177 4.41 -18.07 38.99
CA VAL A 177 4.97 -18.08 40.32
C VAL A 177 3.91 -18.19 41.40
N ALA A 178 2.81 -17.45 41.28
CA ALA A 178 1.69 -17.52 42.22
C ALA A 178 1.00 -18.91 42.24
N GLU A 179 0.90 -19.57 41.08
CA GLU A 179 0.36 -20.94 41.00
C GLU A 179 1.32 -21.94 41.64
N LEU A 180 2.62 -21.87 41.44
CA LEU A 180 3.61 -22.74 42.07
C LEU A 180 3.56 -22.62 43.57
N TYR A 181 3.42 -21.43 44.15
CA TYR A 181 3.28 -21.21 45.58
C TYR A 181 1.97 -21.88 46.16
N LYS A 182 0.89 -21.95 45.37
CA LYS A 182 -0.33 -22.62 45.80
C LYS A 182 -0.19 -24.14 45.86
N ILE A 183 0.60 -24.74 44.97
CA ILE A 183 0.84 -26.17 44.88
C ILE A 183 1.81 -26.66 45.98
N SER A 184 2.68 -25.78 46.45
CA SER A 184 3.70 -26.11 47.48
C SER A 184 3.17 -26.06 48.92
N ARG A 185 1.89 -25.76 49.14
CA ARG A 185 1.21 -25.78 50.44
C ARG A 185 0.23 -26.95 50.54
#